data_7e5dcd982f7ac8c3f214225d68794268
#
_entry.id   7e5dcd982f7ac8c3f214225d68794268
#
_cell.length_a   1.000
_cell.length_b   1.000
_cell.length_c   1.000
_cell.angle_alpha   90.00
_cell.angle_beta   90.00
_cell.angle_gamma   90.00
#
_symmetry.space_group_name_H-M   'P 1'
#
loop_
_entity.id
_entity.type
_entity.pdbx_description
1 polymer ?
#
loop_
_entity_poly.entity_id
_entity_poly.type
_entity_poly.pdbx_seq_one_letter_code
_entity_poly.pdbx_strand_id
1 'polypeptide(L)'
;MSETLRDFLDFMTETAYLAGRKTLAYYQTGIQADYKADNSPVTLADRQSEELIRARIEKRFPGHAIVGEEFGLKESEGASHRWIVDPIDGTKSFLRGIPLYAVLIGLEVEGRPVAGAAYFPALDEMLAGADGEGAWWNGRRARVSDVKDLSGAWITTTNPASFEKYGKGPAWERMCKVGYVHGGWSDAYGYLLVATGRAEVMIDPAMEVWDCGPFPAILHEAGGYFGDWKGNATLYGQEGLATNGHLRQAVLDVLK
;
A
#
# COMPACT_ATOMS: atom_id res chain seq x y z
N MET A 1 -15.81 23.74 -11.75
CA MET A 1 -14.58 23.21 -12.41
C MET A 1 -14.47 21.77 -11.99
N SER A 2 -14.21 20.84 -12.91
CA SER A 2 -13.92 19.45 -12.56
C SER A 2 -12.58 19.39 -11.85
N GLU A 3 -12.46 18.57 -10.79
CA GLU A 3 -11.20 18.33 -10.11
C GLU A 3 -10.21 17.65 -11.06
N THR A 4 -8.93 18.03 -10.94
CA THR A 4 -7.82 17.41 -11.66
C THR A 4 -7.20 16.29 -10.80
N LEU A 5 -6.40 15.38 -11.41
CA LEU A 5 -5.66 14.37 -10.64
C LEU A 5 -4.69 15.02 -9.64
N ARG A 6 -4.18 16.20 -9.94
CA ARG A 6 -3.36 17.00 -9.03
C ARG A 6 -4.13 17.44 -7.78
N ASP A 7 -5.38 17.90 -7.94
CA ASP A 7 -6.22 18.29 -6.80
C ASP A 7 -6.49 17.11 -5.88
N PHE A 8 -6.75 15.91 -6.45
CA PHE A 8 -6.90 14.69 -5.67
C PHE A 8 -5.61 14.29 -4.97
N LEU A 9 -4.47 14.35 -5.63
CA LEU A 9 -3.17 14.01 -5.05
C LEU A 9 -2.81 14.93 -3.87
N ASP A 10 -3.00 16.23 -4.01
CA ASP A 10 -2.76 17.22 -2.94
C ASP A 10 -3.70 16.96 -1.76
N PHE A 11 -4.98 16.68 -2.01
CA PHE A 11 -5.95 16.32 -0.97
C PHE A 11 -5.58 15.02 -0.24
N MET A 12 -5.18 13.97 -0.98
CA MET A 12 -4.77 12.67 -0.40
C MET A 12 -3.54 12.83 0.48
N THR A 13 -2.53 13.55 -0.01
CA THR A 13 -1.28 13.79 0.71
C THR A 13 -1.53 14.53 2.02
N GLU A 14 -2.31 15.61 1.99
CA GLU A 14 -2.69 16.34 3.19
C GLU A 14 -3.50 15.45 4.15
N THR A 15 -4.46 14.69 3.63
CA THR A 15 -5.35 13.86 4.44
C THR A 15 -4.58 12.71 5.10
N ALA A 16 -3.70 12.03 4.36
CA ALA A 16 -2.84 10.97 4.90
C ALA A 16 -1.90 11.52 5.99
N TYR A 17 -1.32 12.71 5.78
CA TYR A 17 -0.50 13.37 6.79
C TYR A 17 -1.29 13.66 8.07
N LEU A 18 -2.48 14.27 7.98
CA LEU A 18 -3.31 14.60 9.15
C LEU A 18 -3.76 13.34 9.91
N ALA A 19 -4.17 12.29 9.18
CA ALA A 19 -4.53 11.01 9.77
C ALA A 19 -3.33 10.36 10.46
N GLY A 20 -2.17 10.32 9.81
CA GLY A 20 -0.94 9.79 10.40
C GLY A 20 -0.46 10.57 11.62
N ARG A 21 -0.59 11.90 11.64
CA ARG A 21 -0.32 12.71 12.84
C ARG A 21 -1.25 12.34 13.99
N LYS A 22 -2.50 11.96 13.70
CA LYS A 22 -3.45 11.47 14.71
C LYS A 22 -3.02 10.11 15.25
N THR A 23 -2.54 9.18 14.43
CA THR A 23 -2.06 7.87 14.89
C THR A 23 -0.84 7.98 15.80
N LEU A 24 0.06 8.95 15.54
CA LEU A 24 1.24 9.19 16.39
C LEU A 24 0.90 9.54 17.84
N ALA A 25 -0.29 10.09 18.12
CA ALA A 25 -0.73 10.36 19.49
C ALA A 25 -0.93 9.07 20.30
N TYR A 26 -1.07 7.93 19.64
CA TYR A 26 -1.26 6.61 20.24
C TYR A 26 -0.05 5.70 20.11
N TYR A 27 0.89 6.04 19.22
CA TYR A 27 2.06 5.23 18.95
C TYR A 27 2.97 5.14 20.18
N GLN A 28 3.38 3.92 20.55
CA GLN A 28 4.21 3.61 21.73
C GLN A 28 3.62 4.06 23.10
N THR A 29 2.30 4.26 23.18
CA THR A 29 1.63 4.65 24.44
C THR A 29 1.12 3.46 25.24
N GLY A 30 1.24 2.23 24.74
CA GLY A 30 0.66 1.05 25.36
C GLY A 30 -0.83 0.89 25.06
N ILE A 31 -1.33 1.50 23.97
CA ILE A 31 -2.71 1.34 23.53
C ILE A 31 -3.07 -0.14 23.40
N GLN A 32 -4.25 -0.50 23.87
CA GLN A 32 -4.76 -1.87 23.77
C GLN A 32 -5.47 -2.07 22.43
N ALA A 33 -5.33 -3.29 21.89
CA ALA A 33 -6.04 -3.71 20.69
C ALA A 33 -7.30 -4.50 21.08
N ASP A 34 -8.38 -4.25 20.34
CA ASP A 34 -9.46 -5.21 20.16
C ASP A 34 -9.06 -6.20 19.05
N TYR A 35 -9.77 -7.31 18.92
CA TYR A 35 -9.51 -8.30 17.86
C TYR A 35 -10.76 -8.51 17.02
N LYS A 36 -10.58 -8.45 15.69
CA LYS A 36 -11.64 -8.74 14.71
C LYS A 36 -11.92 -10.26 14.69
N ALA A 37 -12.97 -10.69 13.98
CA ALA A 37 -13.36 -12.11 13.90
C ALA A 37 -12.27 -13.02 13.29
N ASP A 38 -11.39 -12.46 12.47
CA ASP A 38 -10.24 -13.16 11.86
C ASP A 38 -8.98 -13.12 12.73
N ASN A 39 -9.07 -12.62 13.98
CA ASN A 39 -7.98 -12.37 14.92
C ASN A 39 -6.97 -11.29 14.47
N SER A 40 -7.30 -10.46 13.51
CA SER A 40 -6.50 -9.26 13.24
C SER A 40 -6.74 -8.21 14.34
N PRO A 41 -5.69 -7.49 14.79
CA PRO A 41 -5.85 -6.45 15.79
C PRO A 41 -6.43 -5.17 15.18
N VAL A 42 -7.23 -4.44 15.94
CA VAL A 42 -7.71 -3.09 15.66
C VAL A 42 -7.62 -2.24 16.92
N THR A 43 -7.26 -0.98 16.78
CA THR A 43 -7.16 -0.05 17.90
C THR A 43 -8.10 1.15 17.75
N LEU A 44 -8.21 1.95 18.80
CA LEU A 44 -8.89 3.24 18.72
C LEU A 44 -8.20 4.18 17.71
N ALA A 45 -6.87 4.02 17.51
CA ALA A 45 -6.14 4.82 16.55
C ALA A 45 -6.57 4.53 15.09
N ASP A 46 -6.77 3.25 14.75
CA ASP A 46 -7.26 2.82 13.43
C ASP A 46 -8.63 3.47 13.15
N ARG A 47 -9.58 3.27 14.05
CA ARG A 47 -10.96 3.79 13.91
C ARG A 47 -10.99 5.31 13.78
N GLN A 48 -10.30 6.03 14.65
CA GLN A 48 -10.27 7.50 14.61
C GLN A 48 -9.52 8.05 13.40
N SER A 49 -8.52 7.34 12.90
CA SER A 49 -7.82 7.69 11.66
C SER A 49 -8.76 7.55 10.46
N GLU A 50 -9.48 6.43 10.34
CA GLU A 50 -10.42 6.23 9.23
C GLU A 50 -11.60 7.19 9.30
N GLU A 51 -12.15 7.47 10.50
CA GLU A 51 -13.21 8.49 10.69
C GLU A 51 -12.77 9.86 10.17
N LEU A 52 -11.52 10.28 10.46
CA LEU A 52 -10.96 11.54 9.97
C LEU A 52 -10.89 11.55 8.45
N ILE A 53 -10.35 10.47 7.85
CA ILE A 53 -10.19 10.37 6.39
C ILE A 53 -11.56 10.42 5.72
N ARG A 54 -12.54 9.62 6.20
CA ARG A 54 -13.91 9.59 5.66
C ARG A 54 -14.58 10.94 5.76
N ALA A 55 -14.53 11.59 6.93
CA ALA A 55 -15.14 12.90 7.11
C ALA A 55 -14.57 13.97 6.16
N ARG A 56 -13.26 13.92 5.88
CA ARG A 56 -12.63 14.82 4.92
C ARG A 56 -13.07 14.53 3.49
N ILE A 57 -13.12 13.25 3.10
CA ILE A 57 -13.58 12.83 1.76
C ILE A 57 -15.05 13.23 1.57
N GLU A 58 -15.93 12.91 2.52
CA GLU A 58 -17.35 13.22 2.45
C GLU A 58 -17.65 14.72 2.37
N LYS A 59 -16.87 15.52 3.09
CA LYS A 59 -17.00 16.96 3.04
C LYS A 59 -16.58 17.56 1.69
N ARG A 60 -15.50 17.03 1.09
CA ARG A 60 -14.93 17.58 -0.15
C ARG A 60 -15.55 16.97 -1.40
N PHE A 61 -15.91 15.67 -1.33
CA PHE A 61 -16.40 14.86 -2.45
C PHE A 61 -17.65 14.05 -2.05
N PRO A 62 -18.78 14.67 -1.76
CA PRO A 62 -19.95 14.01 -1.15
C PRO A 62 -20.59 12.92 -2.04
N GLY A 63 -20.29 12.90 -3.34
CA GLY A 63 -20.80 11.90 -4.28
C GLY A 63 -19.86 10.71 -4.53
N HIS A 64 -18.73 10.61 -3.83
CA HIS A 64 -17.78 9.52 -4.03
C HIS A 64 -18.09 8.34 -3.10
N ALA A 65 -17.81 7.11 -3.58
CA ALA A 65 -17.82 5.91 -2.74
C ALA A 65 -16.53 5.81 -1.92
N ILE A 66 -16.60 5.11 -0.76
CA ILE A 66 -15.45 4.88 0.10
C ILE A 66 -15.48 3.42 0.55
N VAL A 67 -14.38 2.69 0.37
CA VAL A 67 -14.14 1.41 1.00
C VAL A 67 -12.96 1.54 1.95
N GLY A 68 -13.13 1.09 3.18
CA GLY A 68 -12.08 1.15 4.19
C GLY A 68 -12.06 -0.10 5.05
N GLU A 69 -10.94 -0.33 5.70
CA GLU A 69 -10.71 -1.53 6.50
C GLU A 69 -11.65 -1.64 7.70
N GLU A 70 -11.90 -0.51 8.41
CA GLU A 70 -12.59 -0.53 9.70
C GLU A 70 -14.11 -0.32 9.58
N PHE A 71 -14.55 0.52 8.65
CA PHE A 71 -15.97 0.85 8.48
C PHE A 71 -16.57 0.31 7.17
N GLY A 72 -15.79 -0.49 6.41
CA GLY A 72 -16.26 -1.16 5.22
C GLY A 72 -16.67 -0.21 4.08
N LEU A 73 -17.61 -0.68 3.25
CA LEU A 73 -18.05 0.04 2.06
C LEU A 73 -19.15 1.04 2.38
N LYS A 74 -18.95 2.30 1.98
CA LYS A 74 -19.98 3.30 1.80
C LYS A 74 -20.24 3.47 0.31
N GLU A 75 -21.34 2.95 -0.14
CA GLU A 75 -21.83 3.13 -1.51
C GLU A 75 -22.26 4.57 -1.76
N SER A 76 -22.13 5.01 -3.02
CA SER A 76 -22.77 6.23 -3.52
C SER A 76 -23.33 5.92 -4.91
N GLU A 77 -24.62 6.12 -5.11
CA GLU A 77 -25.31 5.76 -6.35
C GLU A 77 -24.70 6.50 -7.54
N GLY A 78 -24.29 5.73 -8.56
CA GLY A 78 -23.66 6.28 -9.77
C GLY A 78 -22.26 6.84 -9.58
N ALA A 79 -21.59 6.56 -8.45
CA ALA A 79 -20.25 7.05 -8.19
C ALA A 79 -19.25 6.50 -9.21
N SER A 80 -18.60 7.39 -9.95
CA SER A 80 -17.46 7.05 -10.80
C SER A 80 -16.14 6.98 -10.01
N HIS A 81 -16.10 7.55 -8.80
CA HIS A 81 -14.91 7.63 -7.97
C HIS A 81 -15.09 6.79 -6.70
N ARG A 82 -14.08 5.99 -6.38
CA ARG A 82 -14.01 5.17 -5.16
C ARG A 82 -12.69 5.40 -4.43
N TRP A 83 -12.78 5.83 -3.18
CA TRP A 83 -11.65 5.92 -2.28
C TRP A 83 -11.42 4.58 -1.60
N ILE A 84 -10.15 4.19 -1.46
CA ILE A 84 -9.72 2.96 -0.79
C ILE A 84 -8.83 3.39 0.36
N VAL A 85 -9.17 2.99 1.59
CA VAL A 85 -8.56 3.52 2.81
C VAL A 85 -8.11 2.39 3.72
N ASP A 86 -6.84 2.44 4.12
CA ASP A 86 -6.32 1.73 5.28
C ASP A 86 -5.80 2.76 6.28
N PRO A 87 -6.42 2.86 7.46
CA PRO A 87 -6.02 3.86 8.46
C PRO A 87 -4.69 3.57 9.13
N ILE A 88 -4.32 2.26 9.28
CA ILE A 88 -3.05 1.80 9.84
C ILE A 88 -2.69 0.44 9.22
N ASP A 89 -2.14 0.45 8.00
CA ASP A 89 -1.47 -0.74 7.49
C ASP A 89 -0.31 -1.11 8.41
N GLY A 90 -0.22 -2.39 8.76
CA GLY A 90 0.78 -2.85 9.72
C GLY A 90 0.38 -2.60 11.19
N THR A 91 -0.89 -2.79 11.58
CA THR A 91 -1.36 -2.63 12.97
C THR A 91 -0.54 -3.43 13.97
N LYS A 92 -0.04 -4.61 13.58
CA LYS A 92 0.88 -5.42 14.43
C LYS A 92 2.19 -4.70 14.69
N SER A 93 2.75 -4.06 13.68
CA SER A 93 3.96 -3.23 13.77
C SER A 93 3.71 -2.00 14.64
N PHE A 94 2.58 -1.32 14.44
CA PHE A 94 2.14 -0.19 15.26
C PHE A 94 2.07 -0.53 16.74
N LEU A 95 1.41 -1.64 17.11
CA LEU A 95 1.26 -2.10 18.49
C LEU A 95 2.60 -2.45 19.16
N ARG A 96 3.58 -2.87 18.38
CA ARG A 96 4.94 -3.21 18.86
C ARG A 96 5.90 -2.03 18.87
N GLY A 97 5.45 -0.84 18.44
CA GLY A 97 6.29 0.35 18.35
C GLY A 97 7.32 0.28 17.22
N ILE A 98 7.03 -0.53 16.19
CA ILE A 98 7.86 -0.64 15.00
C ILE A 98 7.43 0.44 14.00
N PRO A 99 8.36 1.23 13.45
CA PRO A 99 8.03 2.44 12.71
C PRO A 99 7.54 2.19 11.27
N LEU A 100 7.26 0.94 10.87
CA LEU A 100 6.96 0.57 9.48
C LEU A 100 5.46 0.54 9.16
N TYR A 101 4.60 1.07 10.03
CA TYR A 101 3.17 1.20 9.75
C TYR A 101 2.87 2.43 8.89
N ALA A 102 1.76 2.39 8.15
CA ALA A 102 1.38 3.45 7.23
C ALA A 102 -0.11 3.80 7.28
N VAL A 103 -0.46 5.03 6.86
CA VAL A 103 -1.80 5.42 6.42
C VAL A 103 -1.84 5.33 4.91
N LEU A 104 -2.78 4.56 4.35
CA LEU A 104 -2.90 4.33 2.92
C LEU A 104 -4.21 4.92 2.40
N ILE A 105 -4.12 5.69 1.31
CA ILE A 105 -5.28 6.24 0.59
C ILE A 105 -5.08 6.02 -0.91
N GLY A 106 -5.97 5.24 -1.53
CA GLY A 106 -6.04 5.04 -2.98
C GLY A 106 -7.28 5.72 -3.58
N LEU A 107 -7.25 6.03 -4.86
CA LEU A 107 -8.39 6.50 -5.62
C LEU A 107 -8.53 5.71 -6.92
N GLU A 108 -9.70 5.13 -7.11
CA GLU A 108 -10.13 4.59 -8.40
C GLU A 108 -11.12 5.55 -9.08
N VAL A 109 -10.99 5.65 -10.39
CA VAL A 109 -11.97 6.30 -11.27
C VAL A 109 -12.44 5.26 -12.29
N GLU A 110 -13.76 5.01 -12.32
CA GLU A 110 -14.36 3.98 -13.18
C GLU A 110 -13.69 2.59 -13.03
N GLY A 111 -13.34 2.24 -11.78
CA GLY A 111 -12.69 0.96 -11.44
C GLY A 111 -11.20 0.88 -11.79
N ARG A 112 -10.56 1.96 -12.20
CA ARG A 112 -9.15 2.05 -12.50
C ARG A 112 -8.41 2.85 -11.41
N PRO A 113 -7.39 2.30 -10.75
CA PRO A 113 -6.54 3.05 -9.83
C PRO A 113 -5.81 4.18 -10.56
N VAL A 114 -6.00 5.42 -10.11
CA VAL A 114 -5.45 6.62 -10.78
C VAL A 114 -4.56 7.48 -9.88
N ALA A 115 -4.70 7.36 -8.56
CA ALA A 115 -3.89 8.12 -7.60
C ALA A 115 -3.75 7.36 -6.29
N GLY A 116 -2.69 7.66 -5.54
CA GLY A 116 -2.44 7.08 -4.24
C GLY A 116 -1.49 7.89 -3.38
N ALA A 117 -1.66 7.77 -2.05
CA ALA A 117 -0.75 8.29 -1.05
C ALA A 117 -0.56 7.26 0.07
N ALA A 118 0.69 7.04 0.47
CA ALA A 118 1.11 6.21 1.58
C ALA A 118 2.00 7.05 2.50
N TYR A 119 1.55 7.31 3.72
CA TYR A 119 2.30 8.07 4.71
C TYR A 119 2.73 7.18 5.86
N PHE A 120 4.00 7.20 6.19
CA PHE A 120 4.65 6.43 7.27
C PHE A 120 4.95 7.40 8.43
N PRO A 121 4.03 7.55 9.38
CA PRO A 121 4.07 8.66 10.33
C PRO A 121 5.29 8.65 11.26
N ALA A 122 5.72 7.45 11.69
CA ALA A 122 6.86 7.31 12.60
C ALA A 122 8.22 7.59 11.94
N LEU A 123 8.28 7.56 10.60
CA LEU A 123 9.46 7.86 9.78
C LEU A 123 9.38 9.24 9.13
N ASP A 124 8.22 9.88 9.18
CA ASP A 124 7.90 11.11 8.44
C ASP A 124 8.19 10.97 6.94
N GLU A 125 7.81 9.80 6.37
CA GLU A 125 7.96 9.52 4.95
C GLU A 125 6.60 9.53 4.25
N MET A 126 6.47 10.35 3.20
CA MET A 126 5.30 10.41 2.31
C MET A 126 5.68 9.92 0.92
N LEU A 127 4.99 8.90 0.45
CA LEU A 127 5.05 8.41 -0.93
C LEU A 127 3.69 8.67 -1.58
N ALA A 128 3.65 9.39 -2.69
CA ALA A 128 2.40 9.70 -3.37
C ALA A 128 2.59 9.79 -4.88
N GLY A 129 1.54 9.47 -5.66
CA GLY A 129 1.58 9.54 -7.11
C GLY A 129 0.20 9.52 -7.72
N ALA A 130 0.06 10.09 -8.92
CA ALA A 130 -1.14 10.03 -9.72
C ALA A 130 -0.80 9.99 -11.20
N ASP A 131 -1.68 9.39 -12.00
CA ASP A 131 -1.47 9.24 -13.46
C ASP A 131 -1.10 10.57 -14.12
N GLY A 132 0.07 10.62 -14.76
CA GLY A 132 0.60 11.80 -15.42
C GLY A 132 1.23 12.87 -14.51
N GLU A 133 1.05 12.77 -13.18
CA GLU A 133 1.63 13.69 -12.20
C GLU A 133 2.98 13.20 -11.66
N GLY A 134 3.29 11.91 -11.88
CA GLY A 134 4.46 11.23 -11.39
C GLY A 134 4.37 10.74 -9.96
N ALA A 135 5.37 9.96 -9.55
CA ALA A 135 5.53 9.50 -8.18
C ALA A 135 6.54 10.36 -7.42
N TRP A 136 6.24 10.64 -6.14
CA TRP A 136 7.01 11.54 -5.30
C TRP A 136 7.21 10.94 -3.91
N TRP A 137 8.43 11.02 -3.40
CA TRP A 137 8.81 10.61 -2.05
C TRP A 137 9.45 11.80 -1.32
N ASN A 138 8.77 12.29 -0.28
CA ASN A 138 9.18 13.48 0.47
C ASN A 138 9.60 14.65 -0.45
N GLY A 139 8.78 14.95 -1.47
CA GLY A 139 9.02 16.02 -2.44
C GLY A 139 10.11 15.74 -3.48
N ARG A 140 10.72 14.53 -3.47
CA ARG A 140 11.69 14.09 -4.47
C ARG A 140 11.01 13.15 -5.46
N ARG A 141 11.40 13.18 -6.71
CA ARG A 141 10.90 12.23 -7.71
C ARG A 141 11.26 10.80 -7.31
N ALA A 142 10.27 9.96 -7.11
CA ALA A 142 10.44 8.53 -6.88
C ALA A 142 10.64 7.80 -8.21
N ARG A 143 11.59 6.87 -8.25
CA ARG A 143 11.85 6.01 -9.40
C ARG A 143 12.32 4.64 -8.91
N VAL A 144 11.86 3.61 -9.55
CA VAL A 144 12.35 2.24 -9.34
C VAL A 144 13.81 2.10 -9.76
N SER A 145 14.46 1.01 -9.35
CA SER A 145 15.86 0.72 -9.73
C SER A 145 15.98 0.25 -11.18
N ASP A 146 17.21 0.31 -11.70
CA ASP A 146 17.56 -0.20 -13.04
C ASP A 146 18.13 -1.63 -13.01
N VAL A 147 18.01 -2.36 -11.92
CA VAL A 147 18.47 -3.76 -11.79
C VAL A 147 17.67 -4.66 -12.74
N LYS A 148 18.37 -5.45 -13.56
CA LYS A 148 17.78 -6.26 -14.63
C LYS A 148 17.93 -7.76 -14.42
N ASP A 149 18.65 -8.18 -13.38
CA ASP A 149 18.88 -9.57 -13.06
C ASP A 149 18.49 -9.88 -11.63
N LEU A 150 17.75 -10.99 -11.43
CA LEU A 150 17.31 -11.40 -10.10
C LEU A 150 18.48 -11.66 -9.14
N SER A 151 19.65 -12.07 -9.62
CA SER A 151 20.82 -12.29 -8.78
C SER A 151 21.34 -11.03 -8.07
N GLY A 152 20.95 -9.84 -8.54
CA GLY A 152 21.25 -8.56 -7.91
C GLY A 152 20.07 -7.97 -7.12
N ALA A 153 18.91 -8.64 -7.12
CA ALA A 153 17.68 -8.08 -6.57
C ALA A 153 17.60 -8.20 -5.05
N TRP A 154 17.11 -7.15 -4.41
CA TRP A 154 16.59 -7.18 -3.05
C TRP A 154 15.11 -7.53 -3.10
N ILE A 155 14.75 -8.65 -2.45
CA ILE A 155 13.38 -9.20 -2.43
C ILE A 155 12.85 -9.05 -1.01
N THR A 156 11.68 -8.47 -0.87
CA THR A 156 11.05 -8.26 0.44
C THR A 156 9.63 -8.80 0.48
N THR A 157 9.14 -9.08 1.67
CA THR A 157 7.77 -9.55 1.98
C THR A 157 7.39 -9.07 3.37
N THR A 158 6.10 -9.02 3.66
CA THR A 158 5.60 -8.70 5.01
C THR A 158 6.02 -9.77 6.02
N ASN A 159 5.70 -11.04 5.76
CA ASN A 159 5.99 -12.15 6.67
C ASN A 159 6.26 -13.44 5.90
N PRO A 160 7.50 -13.95 5.91
CA PRO A 160 7.83 -15.22 5.24
C PRO A 160 6.95 -16.40 5.65
N ALA A 161 6.51 -16.48 6.92
CA ALA A 161 5.66 -17.56 7.40
C ALA A 161 4.25 -17.54 6.81
N SER A 162 3.79 -16.39 6.28
CA SER A 162 2.48 -16.28 5.65
C SER A 162 2.37 -17.09 4.35
N PHE A 163 3.47 -17.32 3.65
CA PHE A 163 3.45 -18.13 2.43
C PHE A 163 3.00 -19.57 2.69
N GLU A 164 3.48 -20.18 3.78
CA GLU A 164 3.02 -21.53 4.16
C GLU A 164 1.54 -21.51 4.55
N LYS A 165 1.14 -20.54 5.38
CA LYS A 165 -0.26 -20.37 5.83
C LYS A 165 -1.23 -20.27 4.64
N TYR A 166 -0.85 -19.62 3.55
CA TYR A 166 -1.69 -19.40 2.37
C TYR A 166 -1.40 -20.40 1.23
N GLY A 167 -0.67 -21.51 1.49
CA GLY A 167 -0.38 -22.56 0.52
C GLY A 167 0.58 -22.11 -0.60
N LYS A 168 1.37 -21.07 -0.35
CA LYS A 168 2.34 -20.51 -1.29
C LYS A 168 3.81 -20.81 -0.91
N GLY A 169 4.05 -21.71 0.06
CA GLY A 169 5.37 -22.10 0.54
C GLY A 169 6.35 -22.46 -0.59
N PRO A 170 6.00 -23.33 -1.55
CA PRO A 170 6.89 -23.67 -2.66
C PRO A 170 7.31 -22.47 -3.53
N ALA A 171 6.43 -21.48 -3.72
CA ALA A 171 6.77 -20.26 -4.45
C ALA A 171 7.80 -19.42 -3.69
N TRP A 172 7.65 -19.28 -2.37
CA TRP A 172 8.63 -18.61 -1.51
C TRP A 172 9.99 -19.32 -1.51
N GLU A 173 10.00 -20.65 -1.42
CA GLU A 173 11.23 -21.43 -1.50
C GLU A 173 11.99 -21.20 -2.82
N ARG A 174 11.26 -21.07 -3.95
CA ARG A 174 11.89 -20.72 -5.23
C ARG A 174 12.42 -19.30 -5.24
N MET A 175 11.65 -18.34 -4.69
CA MET A 175 12.10 -16.94 -4.55
C MET A 175 13.35 -16.84 -3.68
N CYS A 176 13.47 -17.62 -2.61
CA CYS A 176 14.67 -17.64 -1.76
C CYS A 176 15.94 -18.19 -2.45
N LYS A 177 15.81 -18.88 -3.59
CA LYS A 177 16.95 -19.39 -4.37
C LYS A 177 17.46 -18.39 -5.41
N VAL A 178 16.72 -17.32 -5.65
CA VAL A 178 17.08 -16.21 -6.54
C VAL A 178 17.17 -14.93 -5.71
N GLY A 179 17.78 -13.93 -6.25
CA GLY A 179 17.95 -12.67 -5.53
C GLY A 179 19.24 -12.61 -4.69
N TYR A 180 19.63 -11.40 -4.34
CA TYR A 180 20.84 -11.11 -3.57
C TYR A 180 20.56 -11.05 -2.07
N VAL A 181 19.46 -10.40 -1.69
CA VAL A 181 19.03 -10.25 -0.31
C VAL A 181 17.53 -10.53 -0.20
N HIS A 182 17.15 -11.21 0.88
CA HIS A 182 15.75 -11.45 1.23
C HIS A 182 15.45 -10.80 2.56
N GLY A 183 14.46 -9.92 2.59
CA GLY A 183 13.96 -9.24 3.77
C GLY A 183 12.52 -9.62 4.08
N GLY A 184 12.13 -9.48 5.34
CA GLY A 184 10.75 -9.57 5.79
C GLY A 184 10.40 -8.34 6.62
N TRP A 185 9.12 -8.31 7.09
CA TRP A 185 8.63 -7.27 7.97
C TRP A 185 8.47 -5.90 7.29
N SER A 186 7.91 -5.89 6.12
CA SER A 186 7.85 -4.67 5.31
C SER A 186 6.48 -4.02 5.27
N ASP A 187 5.37 -4.77 5.37
CA ASP A 187 4.01 -4.26 5.15
C ASP A 187 4.01 -3.26 3.96
N ALA A 188 3.30 -2.16 3.99
CA ALA A 188 3.33 -1.10 2.98
C ALA A 188 4.73 -0.55 2.68
N TYR A 189 5.66 -0.60 3.66
CA TYR A 189 7.00 -0.06 3.49
C TYR A 189 7.80 -0.78 2.40
N GLY A 190 7.53 -2.06 2.17
CA GLY A 190 8.14 -2.81 1.08
C GLY A 190 7.82 -2.23 -0.30
N TYR A 191 6.60 -1.80 -0.51
CA TYR A 191 6.18 -1.15 -1.77
C TYR A 191 6.84 0.24 -1.94
N LEU A 192 7.03 0.98 -0.84
CA LEU A 192 7.81 2.23 -0.86
C LEU A 192 9.27 1.97 -1.23
N LEU A 193 9.88 0.90 -0.71
CA LEU A 193 11.25 0.52 -1.09
C LEU A 193 11.37 0.25 -2.58
N VAL A 194 10.40 -0.46 -3.18
CA VAL A 194 10.38 -0.71 -4.63
C VAL A 194 10.18 0.58 -5.42
N ALA A 195 9.19 1.40 -5.07
CA ALA A 195 8.89 2.65 -5.77
C ALA A 195 10.05 3.67 -5.74
N THR A 196 10.95 3.54 -4.76
CA THR A 196 12.12 4.43 -4.58
C THR A 196 13.45 3.80 -4.98
N GLY A 197 13.42 2.59 -5.59
CA GLY A 197 14.61 1.89 -6.10
C GLY A 197 15.54 1.34 -5.01
N ARG A 198 15.03 1.15 -3.79
CA ARG A 198 15.77 0.60 -2.64
C ARG A 198 15.58 -0.92 -2.49
N ALA A 199 14.57 -1.48 -3.14
CA ALA A 199 14.36 -2.91 -3.37
C ALA A 199 13.81 -3.11 -4.78
N GLU A 200 13.92 -4.32 -5.31
CA GLU A 200 13.46 -4.65 -6.66
C GLU A 200 12.13 -5.38 -6.68
N VAL A 201 11.84 -6.11 -5.61
CA VAL A 201 10.64 -6.96 -5.51
C VAL A 201 10.04 -6.85 -4.12
N MET A 202 8.74 -6.58 -4.07
CA MET A 202 7.89 -6.80 -2.90
C MET A 202 6.82 -7.83 -3.28
N ILE A 203 6.66 -8.86 -2.44
CA ILE A 203 5.78 -9.98 -2.72
C ILE A 203 5.04 -10.43 -1.46
N ASP A 204 3.70 -10.44 -1.52
CA ASP A 204 2.85 -10.93 -0.44
C ASP A 204 1.84 -11.97 -0.93
N PRO A 205 1.67 -13.08 -0.19
CA PRO A 205 0.80 -14.18 -0.58
C PRO A 205 -0.68 -13.93 -0.31
N ALA A 206 -1.02 -12.91 0.46
CA ALA A 206 -2.39 -12.52 0.78
C ALA A 206 -2.45 -11.02 1.07
N MET A 207 -3.38 -10.32 0.44
CA MET A 207 -3.63 -8.89 0.59
C MET A 207 -5.11 -8.59 0.40
N GLU A 208 -5.59 -7.62 1.15
CA GLU A 208 -6.89 -7.02 0.95
C GLU A 208 -6.78 -5.77 0.05
N VAL A 209 -7.91 -5.30 -0.44
CA VAL A 209 -7.92 -4.16 -1.37
C VAL A 209 -7.36 -2.87 -0.75
N TRP A 210 -7.53 -2.68 0.55
CA TRP A 210 -7.03 -1.49 1.26
C TRP A 210 -5.52 -1.53 1.46
N ASP A 211 -4.90 -2.71 1.61
CA ASP A 211 -3.43 -2.85 1.67
C ASP A 211 -2.76 -2.44 0.35
N CYS A 212 -3.53 -2.51 -0.76
CA CYS A 212 -3.02 -2.26 -2.11
C CYS A 212 -3.36 -0.86 -2.66
N GLY A 213 -4.38 -0.21 -2.13
CA GLY A 213 -5.05 0.95 -2.72
C GLY A 213 -4.16 1.97 -3.42
N PRO A 214 -3.10 2.51 -2.78
CA PRO A 214 -2.26 3.54 -3.38
C PRO A 214 -1.24 3.03 -4.41
N PHE A 215 -0.80 1.76 -4.32
CA PHE A 215 0.41 1.30 -4.97
C PHE A 215 0.35 1.12 -6.48
N PRO A 216 -0.78 0.74 -7.12
CA PRO A 216 -0.83 0.63 -8.58
C PRO A 216 -0.45 1.92 -9.30
N ALA A 217 -1.06 3.05 -8.92
CA ALA A 217 -0.77 4.35 -9.54
C ALA A 217 0.65 4.83 -9.21
N ILE A 218 1.08 4.71 -7.95
CA ILE A 218 2.41 5.11 -7.50
C ILE A 218 3.51 4.34 -8.25
N LEU A 219 3.41 3.00 -8.29
CA LEU A 219 4.42 2.17 -8.95
C LEU A 219 4.46 2.37 -10.45
N HIS A 220 3.30 2.52 -11.09
CA HIS A 220 3.24 2.89 -12.51
C HIS A 220 4.00 4.18 -12.80
N GLU A 221 3.76 5.24 -12.03
CA GLU A 221 4.41 6.54 -12.19
C GLU A 221 5.90 6.55 -11.78
N ALA A 222 6.31 5.60 -10.92
CA ALA A 222 7.72 5.38 -10.59
C ALA A 222 8.47 4.56 -11.66
N GLY A 223 7.76 4.02 -12.67
CA GLY A 223 8.32 3.15 -13.72
C GLY A 223 8.36 1.66 -13.36
N GLY A 224 7.65 1.27 -12.30
CA GLY A 224 7.53 -0.10 -11.83
C GLY A 224 6.24 -0.80 -12.27
N TYR A 225 5.94 -1.89 -11.59
CA TYR A 225 4.74 -2.69 -11.77
C TYR A 225 4.13 -3.05 -10.41
N PHE A 226 2.79 -3.03 -10.35
CA PHE A 226 1.99 -3.64 -9.29
C PHE A 226 0.91 -4.53 -9.91
N GLY A 227 0.63 -5.67 -9.28
CA GLY A 227 -0.45 -6.56 -9.67
C GLY A 227 -0.46 -7.90 -8.92
N ASP A 228 -1.21 -8.87 -9.46
CA ASP A 228 -1.29 -10.22 -8.93
C ASP A 228 -0.15 -11.12 -9.43
N TRP A 229 -0.04 -12.32 -8.86
CA TRP A 229 0.97 -13.31 -9.26
C TRP A 229 0.70 -14.01 -10.59
N LYS A 230 -0.45 -13.74 -11.21
CA LYS A 230 -0.76 -14.17 -12.58
C LYS A 230 -0.30 -13.16 -13.63
N GLY A 231 0.17 -11.98 -13.17
CA GLY A 231 0.63 -10.90 -14.01
C GLY A 231 -0.47 -9.93 -14.45
N ASN A 232 -1.66 -9.97 -13.84
CA ASN A 232 -2.68 -8.96 -14.08
C ASN A 232 -2.37 -7.70 -13.28
N ALA A 233 -2.44 -6.54 -13.92
CA ALA A 233 -2.34 -5.25 -13.23
C ALA A 233 -3.68 -4.96 -12.52
N THR A 234 -3.80 -5.44 -11.28
CA THR A 234 -5.02 -5.35 -10.47
C THR A 234 -4.69 -5.23 -9.00
N LEU A 235 -5.57 -4.59 -8.22
CA LEU A 235 -5.53 -4.57 -6.75
C LEU A 235 -6.50 -5.61 -6.13
N TYR A 236 -7.23 -6.35 -6.96
CA TYR A 236 -8.24 -7.34 -6.54
C TYR A 236 -7.75 -8.80 -6.61
N GLY A 237 -6.44 -9.02 -6.79
CA GLY A 237 -5.85 -10.36 -6.93
C GLY A 237 -5.79 -11.17 -5.63
N GLN A 238 -6.04 -10.54 -4.47
CA GLN A 238 -5.87 -11.11 -3.12
C GLN A 238 -4.42 -11.50 -2.77
N GLU A 239 -3.48 -11.13 -3.62
CA GLU A 239 -2.04 -11.30 -3.47
C GLU A 239 -1.35 -10.10 -4.11
N GLY A 240 -0.15 -9.74 -3.63
CA GLY A 240 0.58 -8.57 -4.09
C GLY A 240 1.92 -8.93 -4.71
N LEU A 241 2.21 -8.31 -5.84
CA LEU A 241 3.53 -8.31 -6.47
C LEU A 241 3.85 -6.89 -6.94
N ALA A 242 4.91 -6.31 -6.40
CA ALA A 242 5.51 -5.11 -6.96
C ALA A 242 6.93 -5.41 -7.45
N THR A 243 7.28 -4.84 -8.59
CA THR A 243 8.64 -4.93 -9.13
C THR A 243 9.10 -3.63 -9.76
N ASN A 244 10.41 -3.51 -10.01
CA ASN A 244 10.99 -2.41 -10.76
C ASN A 244 10.65 -2.42 -12.27
N GLY A 245 9.70 -3.24 -12.70
CA GLY A 245 9.32 -3.38 -14.12
C GLY A 245 10.26 -4.29 -14.92
N HIS A 246 11.56 -4.15 -14.82
CA HIS A 246 12.53 -4.99 -15.52
C HIS A 246 12.46 -6.46 -15.10
N LEU A 247 12.21 -6.72 -13.80
CA LEU A 247 12.19 -8.07 -13.24
C LEU A 247 10.80 -8.72 -13.24
N ARG A 248 9.75 -8.03 -13.70
CA ARG A 248 8.37 -8.53 -13.66
C ARG A 248 8.25 -9.96 -14.21
N GLN A 249 8.71 -10.19 -15.44
CA GLN A 249 8.55 -11.49 -16.09
C GLN A 249 9.38 -12.57 -15.39
N ALA A 250 10.61 -12.27 -15.01
CA ALA A 250 11.48 -13.21 -14.30
C ALA A 250 10.89 -13.63 -12.94
N VAL A 251 10.29 -12.68 -12.19
CA VAL A 251 9.60 -12.99 -10.93
C VAL A 251 8.37 -13.84 -11.18
N LEU A 252 7.52 -13.50 -12.15
CA LEU A 252 6.35 -14.29 -12.50
C LEU A 252 6.69 -15.73 -12.91
N ASP A 253 7.82 -15.95 -13.57
CA ASP A 253 8.27 -17.28 -13.95
C ASP A 253 8.77 -18.10 -12.74
N VAL A 254 9.38 -17.46 -11.75
CA VAL A 254 9.77 -18.10 -10.48
C VAL A 254 8.55 -18.46 -9.64
N LEU A 255 7.48 -17.67 -9.68
CA LEU A 255 6.27 -17.89 -8.90
C LEU A 255 5.39 -19.05 -9.38
N LYS A 256 5.49 -19.43 -10.65
CA LYS A 256 4.79 -20.60 -11.24
C LYS A 256 5.28 -21.90 -10.63
#